data_2b7554dfb33208d89b4a3dd945fbc44e
#
_entry.id   2b7554dfb33208d89b4a3dd945fbc44e
#
_cell.length_a   1.000
_cell.length_b   1.000
_cell.length_c   1.000
_cell.angle_alpha   90.00
_cell.angle_beta   90.00
_cell.angle_gamma   90.00
#
_symmetry.space_group_name_H-M   'P 1'
#
loop_
_entity.id
_entity.type
_entity.pdbx_description
1 polymer ?
#
loop_
_entity_poly.entity_id
_entity_poly.type
_entity_poly.pdbx_seq_one_letter_code
_entity_poly.pdbx_strand_id
1 'polypeptide(L)'
;MPVKAITPAHILGVLESAARDNGLSVAAEAKRTVSGIFELAISTLRANSDPVHPVRKAIPANKTQHKRALTTEEIGQLLRDVESHGGRHETLCAFRLMWLTLCRPNEAVEAQWSEFDLDKAQWRIPAERMKKRNEHIAPLPKQAVEMLQALHGITGKYTHLFPHRDVRTRPMVSASFRQMLNVLGWSGKYSPHATRTTGSTRLNEMGFSADWIEKQLAHTEKNAVRRTYNHAEYLADRAKMMQQWADMLDTWRHSPTDTVSGDAP
;
A
#
# COMPACT_ATOMS: atom_id res chain seq x y z
N MET A 1 24.00 9.86 27.72
CA MET A 1 23.87 11.32 27.96
C MET A 1 22.46 11.60 28.47
N PRO A 2 22.28 12.36 29.56
CA PRO A 2 20.95 12.72 30.04
C PRO A 2 20.18 13.57 29.02
N VAL A 3 18.84 13.46 28.97
CA VAL A 3 17.99 14.20 28.02
C VAL A 3 18.23 15.71 28.10
N LYS A 4 18.38 16.26 29.30
CA LYS A 4 18.70 17.70 29.53
C LYS A 4 20.01 18.17 28.95
N ALA A 5 20.97 17.26 28.67
CA ALA A 5 22.26 17.60 28.11
C ALA A 5 22.30 17.56 26.56
N ILE A 6 21.21 17.15 25.93
CA ILE A 6 21.09 17.13 24.47
C ILE A 6 20.86 18.55 23.97
N THR A 7 21.77 19.02 23.12
CA THR A 7 21.77 20.38 22.58
C THR A 7 21.27 20.39 21.12
N PRO A 8 20.87 21.54 20.57
CA PRO A 8 20.57 21.67 19.14
C PRO A 8 21.71 21.23 18.22
N ALA A 9 22.96 21.42 18.62
CA ALA A 9 24.13 20.99 17.85
C ALA A 9 24.23 19.46 17.73
N HIS A 10 23.91 18.73 18.81
CA HIS A 10 23.85 17.26 18.76
C HIS A 10 22.76 16.79 17.79
N ILE A 11 21.59 17.43 17.82
CA ILE A 11 20.48 17.10 16.92
C ILE A 11 20.86 17.40 15.47
N LEU A 12 21.46 18.56 15.20
CA LEU A 12 21.89 18.93 13.85
C LEU A 12 22.83 17.87 13.26
N GLY A 13 23.86 17.47 14.01
CA GLY A 13 24.80 16.44 13.55
C GLY A 13 24.12 15.10 13.22
N VAL A 14 23.15 14.66 14.05
CA VAL A 14 22.36 13.44 13.77
C VAL A 14 21.52 13.59 12.51
N LEU A 15 20.86 14.74 12.31
CA LEU A 15 20.01 14.98 11.15
C LEU A 15 20.84 15.09 9.86
N GLU A 16 22.00 15.75 9.90
CA GLU A 16 22.92 15.85 8.76
C GLU A 16 23.48 14.48 8.38
N SER A 17 23.90 13.65 9.35
CA SER A 17 24.33 12.28 9.09
C SER A 17 23.19 11.45 8.48
N ALA A 18 22.01 11.51 9.07
CA ALA A 18 20.84 10.82 8.51
C ALA A 18 20.51 11.26 7.08
N ALA A 19 20.62 12.56 6.79
CA ALA A 19 20.35 13.10 5.45
C ALA A 19 21.39 12.63 4.43
N ARG A 20 22.68 12.64 4.82
CA ARG A 20 23.80 12.22 3.98
C ARG A 20 23.78 10.72 3.70
N ASP A 21 23.61 9.91 4.75
CA ASP A 21 23.81 8.47 4.68
C ASP A 21 22.54 7.71 4.24
N ASN A 22 21.36 8.27 4.54
CA ASN A 22 20.06 7.61 4.33
C ASN A 22 19.04 8.46 3.57
N GLY A 23 19.37 9.71 3.25
CA GLY A 23 18.53 10.63 2.50
C GLY A 23 17.55 11.46 3.34
N LEU A 24 17.00 12.50 2.70
CA LEU A 24 16.16 13.52 3.36
C LEU A 24 14.88 12.98 4.03
N SER A 25 14.34 11.87 3.52
CA SER A 25 13.15 11.22 4.13
C SER A 25 13.45 10.68 5.51
N VAL A 26 14.62 10.02 5.67
CA VAL A 26 15.06 9.46 6.96
C VAL A 26 15.38 10.56 7.95
N ALA A 27 16.05 11.63 7.49
CA ALA A 27 16.31 12.81 8.32
C ALA A 27 15.01 13.48 8.79
N ALA A 28 13.99 13.59 7.91
CA ALA A 28 12.69 14.14 8.28
C ALA A 28 11.95 13.27 9.30
N GLU A 29 12.06 11.94 9.19
CA GLU A 29 11.49 11.01 10.16
C GLU A 29 12.23 11.07 11.50
N ALA A 30 13.56 11.06 11.49
CA ALA A 30 14.37 11.23 12.67
C ALA A 30 14.03 12.53 13.41
N LYS A 31 13.91 13.64 12.68
CA LYS A 31 13.48 14.94 13.21
C LYS A 31 12.15 14.86 13.95
N ARG A 32 11.13 14.24 13.32
CA ARG A 32 9.79 14.09 13.90
C ARG A 32 9.83 13.21 15.16
N THR A 33 10.54 12.10 15.10
CA THR A 33 10.67 11.15 16.22
C THR A 33 11.34 11.81 17.42
N VAL A 34 12.45 12.52 17.20
CA VAL A 34 13.18 13.20 18.28
C VAL A 34 12.33 14.32 18.89
N SER A 35 11.62 15.12 18.06
CA SER A 35 10.72 16.16 18.57
C SER A 35 9.62 15.54 19.44
N GLY A 36 8.98 14.44 19.02
CA GLY A 36 7.97 13.75 19.83
C GLY A 36 8.53 13.20 21.16
N ILE A 37 9.79 12.71 21.17
CA ILE A 37 10.45 12.30 22.42
C ILE A 37 10.62 13.51 23.38
N PHE A 38 11.02 14.66 22.84
CA PHE A 38 11.18 15.86 23.66
C PHE A 38 9.86 16.45 24.10
N GLU A 39 8.79 16.40 23.31
CA GLU A 39 7.43 16.75 23.74
C GLU A 39 7.02 15.92 24.97
N LEU A 40 7.25 14.62 24.96
CA LEU A 40 7.00 13.75 26.12
C LEU A 40 7.92 14.11 27.30
N ALA A 41 9.20 14.36 27.05
CA ALA A 41 10.15 14.72 28.11
C ALA A 41 9.80 16.05 28.78
N ILE A 42 9.30 17.03 28.01
CA ILE A 42 8.83 18.32 28.54
C ILE A 42 7.56 18.13 29.35
N SER A 43 6.56 17.39 28.84
CA SER A 43 5.30 17.13 29.54
C SER A 43 5.49 16.36 30.85
N THR A 44 6.58 15.60 30.96
CA THR A 44 6.97 14.86 32.18
C THR A 44 8.06 15.56 33.00
N LEU A 45 8.34 16.84 32.74
CA LEU A 45 9.32 17.69 33.44
C LEU A 45 10.78 17.16 33.40
N ARG A 46 11.10 16.32 32.42
CA ARG A 46 12.44 15.76 32.21
C ARG A 46 13.30 16.60 31.29
N ALA A 47 12.70 17.52 30.53
CA ALA A 47 13.37 18.51 29.68
C ALA A 47 12.66 19.86 29.77
N ASN A 48 13.35 20.94 29.45
CA ASN A 48 12.81 22.30 29.51
C ASN A 48 12.42 22.85 28.12
N SER A 49 13.00 22.27 27.05
CA SER A 49 12.75 22.70 25.68
C SER A 49 13.04 21.57 24.69
N ASP A 50 12.49 21.70 23.47
CA ASP A 50 12.79 20.81 22.36
C ASP A 50 14.00 21.35 21.57
N PRO A 51 15.17 20.65 21.58
CA PRO A 51 16.37 21.07 20.87
C PRO A 51 16.24 20.92 19.34
N VAL A 52 15.19 20.26 18.83
CA VAL A 52 14.91 20.19 17.38
C VAL A 52 14.40 21.51 16.84
N HIS A 53 13.66 22.27 17.66
CA HIS A 53 13.00 23.50 17.22
C HIS A 53 13.95 24.55 16.60
N PRO A 54 15.12 24.86 17.16
CA PRO A 54 16.07 25.82 16.55
C PRO A 54 16.62 25.35 15.20
N VAL A 55 16.82 24.03 15.04
CA VAL A 55 17.44 23.44 13.83
C VAL A 55 16.45 22.86 12.83
N ARG A 56 15.15 23.05 13.05
CA ARG A 56 14.08 22.42 12.22
C ARG A 56 14.14 22.75 10.73
N LYS A 57 14.77 23.89 10.36
CA LYS A 57 14.93 24.35 8.97
C LYS A 57 16.32 24.07 8.39
N ALA A 58 17.26 23.53 9.20
CA ALA A 58 18.63 23.27 8.76
C ALA A 58 18.69 22.17 7.68
N ILE A 59 17.81 21.18 7.76
CA ILE A 59 17.69 20.15 6.74
C ILE A 59 16.59 20.54 5.76
N PRO A 60 16.85 20.52 4.43
CA PRO A 60 15.85 20.79 3.41
C PRO A 60 14.63 19.86 3.57
N ALA A 61 13.45 20.39 3.27
CA ALA A 61 12.25 19.58 3.24
C ALA A 61 12.36 18.56 2.10
N ASN A 62 12.03 17.31 2.41
CA ASN A 62 11.90 16.31 1.36
C ASN A 62 10.68 16.64 0.49
N LYS A 63 10.91 16.96 -0.79
CA LYS A 63 9.83 17.13 -1.77
C LYS A 63 9.30 15.73 -2.10
N THR A 64 8.15 15.38 -1.53
CA THR A 64 7.46 14.14 -1.87
C THR A 64 7.05 14.20 -3.35
N GLN A 65 7.70 13.38 -4.17
CA GLN A 65 7.22 13.15 -5.53
C GLN A 65 6.12 12.08 -5.47
N HIS A 66 4.87 12.49 -5.66
CA HIS A 66 3.79 11.53 -5.83
C HIS A 66 3.99 10.81 -7.17
N LYS A 67 4.02 9.48 -7.12
CA LYS A 67 4.06 8.71 -8.36
C LYS A 67 2.74 8.88 -9.08
N ARG A 68 2.81 9.13 -10.39
CA ARG A 68 1.63 9.20 -11.24
C ARG A 68 0.90 7.84 -11.28
N ALA A 69 -0.36 7.88 -11.66
CA ALA A 69 -1.07 6.67 -12.04
C ALA A 69 -0.43 6.04 -13.28
N LEU A 70 -0.37 4.72 -13.32
CA LEU A 70 0.06 3.98 -14.51
C LEU A 70 -0.97 4.15 -15.64
N THR A 71 -0.51 4.16 -16.89
CA THR A 71 -1.41 4.04 -18.05
C THR A 71 -1.96 2.61 -18.15
N THR A 72 -2.94 2.39 -19.00
CA THR A 72 -3.54 1.07 -19.26
C THR A 72 -2.51 0.09 -19.83
N GLU A 73 -1.66 0.56 -20.72
CA GLU A 73 -0.56 -0.19 -21.33
C GLU A 73 0.49 -0.58 -20.28
N GLU A 74 0.86 0.38 -19.39
CA GLU A 74 1.78 0.12 -18.28
C GLU A 74 1.21 -0.87 -17.27
N ILE A 75 -0.09 -0.82 -16.99
CA ILE A 75 -0.76 -1.81 -16.14
C ILE A 75 -0.66 -3.20 -16.78
N GLY A 76 -1.01 -3.31 -18.06
CA GLY A 76 -0.93 -4.55 -18.81
C GLY A 76 0.49 -5.13 -18.78
N GLN A 77 1.49 -4.30 -19.05
CA GLN A 77 2.90 -4.71 -19.02
C GLN A 77 3.34 -5.17 -17.64
N LEU A 78 3.01 -4.40 -16.60
CA LEU A 78 3.34 -4.77 -15.21
C LEU A 78 2.75 -6.14 -14.84
N LEU A 79 1.48 -6.38 -15.20
CA LEU A 79 0.81 -7.64 -14.87
C LEU A 79 1.43 -8.82 -15.62
N ARG A 80 1.81 -8.65 -16.90
CA ARG A 80 2.54 -9.66 -17.68
C ARG A 80 3.91 -9.96 -17.09
N ASP A 81 4.67 -8.92 -16.75
CA ASP A 81 6.01 -9.07 -16.16
C ASP A 81 5.93 -9.83 -14.82
N VAL A 82 4.93 -9.50 -13.99
CA VAL A 82 4.72 -10.21 -12.72
C VAL A 82 4.30 -11.66 -12.95
N GLU A 83 3.45 -11.94 -13.92
CA GLU A 83 2.99 -13.30 -14.24
C GLU A 83 4.12 -14.18 -14.78
N SER A 84 5.00 -13.62 -15.60
CA SER A 84 6.18 -14.33 -16.15
C SER A 84 7.32 -14.50 -15.12
N HIS A 85 7.21 -13.84 -13.95
CA HIS A 85 8.23 -13.92 -12.92
C HIS A 85 8.26 -15.30 -12.25
N GLY A 86 9.37 -16.00 -12.36
CA GLY A 86 9.58 -17.33 -11.76
C GLY A 86 9.71 -17.34 -10.23
N GLY A 87 9.13 -16.35 -9.55
CA GLY A 87 9.15 -16.24 -8.10
C GLY A 87 8.14 -17.12 -7.40
N ARG A 88 8.05 -16.96 -6.07
CA ARG A 88 7.10 -17.75 -5.27
C ARG A 88 5.66 -17.45 -5.68
N HIS A 89 4.89 -18.52 -5.89
CA HIS A 89 3.48 -18.44 -6.25
C HIS A 89 2.66 -17.59 -5.27
N GLU A 90 2.91 -17.71 -3.96
CA GLU A 90 2.24 -16.90 -2.93
C GLU A 90 2.51 -15.41 -3.08
N THR A 91 3.71 -15.02 -3.55
CA THR A 91 4.04 -13.59 -3.79
C THR A 91 3.27 -13.04 -4.99
N LEU A 92 3.13 -13.84 -6.05
CA LEU A 92 2.36 -13.47 -7.25
C LEU A 92 0.87 -13.35 -6.91
N CYS A 93 0.32 -14.32 -6.17
CA CYS A 93 -1.07 -14.28 -5.72
C CYS A 93 -1.35 -13.09 -4.80
N ALA A 94 -0.45 -12.78 -3.86
CA ALA A 94 -0.60 -11.62 -2.97
C ALA A 94 -0.58 -10.30 -3.75
N PHE A 95 0.30 -10.19 -4.75
CA PHE A 95 0.35 -9.02 -5.62
C PHE A 95 -0.92 -8.91 -6.47
N ARG A 96 -1.41 -10.02 -7.01
CA ARG A 96 -2.65 -10.07 -7.79
C ARG A 96 -3.87 -9.72 -6.93
N LEU A 97 -3.96 -10.23 -5.68
CA LEU A 97 -5.02 -9.87 -4.73
C LEU A 97 -5.04 -8.36 -4.47
N MET A 98 -3.86 -7.74 -4.29
CA MET A 98 -3.74 -6.29 -4.10
C MET A 98 -4.29 -5.52 -5.31
N TRP A 99 -4.06 -5.95 -6.54
CA TRP A 99 -4.62 -5.33 -7.73
C TRP A 99 -6.12 -5.56 -7.87
N LEU A 100 -6.59 -6.78 -7.61
CA LEU A 100 -8.00 -7.15 -7.73
C LEU A 100 -8.90 -6.51 -6.67
N THR A 101 -8.35 -6.10 -5.51
CA THR A 101 -9.13 -5.52 -4.40
C THR A 101 -8.78 -4.08 -4.08
N LEU A 102 -7.68 -3.55 -4.63
CA LEU A 102 -7.12 -2.25 -4.31
C LEU A 102 -6.81 -2.05 -2.81
N CYS A 103 -6.60 -3.14 -2.07
CA CYS A 103 -6.20 -3.11 -0.67
C CYS A 103 -4.77 -2.56 -0.48
N ARG A 104 -4.39 -2.24 0.74
CA ARG A 104 -3.00 -1.82 1.03
C ARG A 104 -2.05 -3.02 0.97
N PRO A 105 -0.78 -2.82 0.58
CA PRO A 105 0.19 -3.91 0.50
C PRO A 105 0.29 -4.76 1.76
N ASN A 106 0.27 -4.14 2.94
CA ASN A 106 0.31 -4.88 4.20
C ASN A 106 -1.00 -5.63 4.48
N GLU A 107 -2.15 -5.07 4.11
CA GLU A 107 -3.45 -5.76 4.22
C GLU A 107 -3.43 -7.05 3.39
N ALA A 108 -2.87 -7.00 2.16
CA ALA A 108 -2.74 -8.17 1.31
C ALA A 108 -1.83 -9.23 1.94
N VAL A 109 -0.59 -8.88 2.28
CA VAL A 109 0.41 -9.89 2.73
C VAL A 109 0.07 -10.51 4.08
N GLU A 110 -0.64 -9.80 4.94
CA GLU A 110 -1.05 -10.25 6.28
C GLU A 110 -2.43 -10.96 6.28
N ALA A 111 -3.07 -11.12 5.13
CA ALA A 111 -4.41 -11.69 5.00
C ALA A 111 -4.48 -13.12 5.59
N GLN A 112 -5.57 -13.40 6.33
CA GLN A 112 -5.83 -14.69 6.96
C GLN A 112 -7.02 -15.38 6.32
N TRP A 113 -6.99 -16.71 6.22
CA TRP A 113 -8.08 -17.48 5.62
C TRP A 113 -9.43 -17.27 6.31
N SER A 114 -9.43 -17.06 7.63
CA SER A 114 -10.62 -16.77 8.42
C SER A 114 -11.33 -15.47 8.05
N GLU A 115 -10.70 -14.58 7.28
CA GLU A 115 -11.27 -13.32 6.85
C GLU A 115 -12.07 -13.42 5.55
N PHE A 116 -12.00 -14.57 4.85
CA PHE A 116 -12.58 -14.75 3.52
C PHE A 116 -13.84 -15.62 3.57
N ASP A 117 -14.94 -15.07 3.06
CA ASP A 117 -16.15 -15.80 2.73
C ASP A 117 -16.20 -15.91 1.20
N LEU A 118 -15.68 -17.01 0.66
CA LEU A 118 -15.56 -17.22 -0.79
C LEU A 118 -16.92 -17.50 -1.43
N ASP A 119 -17.89 -18.04 -0.68
CA ASP A 119 -19.25 -18.27 -1.17
C ASP A 119 -20.00 -16.95 -1.39
N LYS A 120 -19.78 -15.98 -0.49
CA LYS A 120 -20.32 -14.63 -0.63
C LYS A 120 -19.43 -13.70 -1.44
N ALA A 121 -18.28 -14.17 -1.91
CA ALA A 121 -17.25 -13.37 -2.57
C ALA A 121 -16.88 -12.10 -1.77
N GLN A 122 -16.55 -12.25 -0.51
CA GLN A 122 -16.24 -11.16 0.40
C GLN A 122 -14.94 -11.44 1.18
N TRP A 123 -14.15 -10.40 1.35
CA TRP A 123 -13.04 -10.33 2.28
C TRP A 123 -13.36 -9.34 3.40
N ARG A 124 -13.47 -9.82 4.63
CA ARG A 124 -13.76 -9.03 5.82
C ARG A 124 -12.47 -8.78 6.59
N ILE A 125 -11.92 -7.61 6.44
CA ILE A 125 -10.69 -7.19 7.12
C ILE A 125 -11.06 -6.66 8.50
N PRO A 126 -10.61 -7.29 9.61
CA PRO A 126 -11.00 -6.87 10.95
C PRO A 126 -10.36 -5.52 11.33
N ALA A 127 -11.01 -4.81 12.24
CA ALA A 127 -10.64 -3.45 12.64
C ALA A 127 -9.19 -3.34 13.15
N GLU A 128 -8.69 -4.38 13.83
CA GLU A 128 -7.34 -4.44 14.40
C GLU A 128 -6.25 -4.36 13.32
N ARG A 129 -6.54 -4.87 12.12
CA ARG A 129 -5.63 -4.84 10.97
C ARG A 129 -5.75 -3.56 10.14
N MET A 130 -6.80 -2.78 10.36
CA MET A 130 -7.05 -1.55 9.61
C MET A 130 -6.37 -0.34 10.26
N LYS A 131 -5.69 0.50 9.44
CA LYS A 131 -5.04 1.72 9.92
C LYS A 131 -5.96 2.65 10.71
N LYS A 132 -7.26 2.65 10.40
CA LYS A 132 -8.29 3.50 11.04
C LYS A 132 -9.14 2.74 12.06
N ARG A 133 -8.80 1.48 12.36
CA ARG A 133 -9.49 0.63 13.33
C ARG A 133 -11.01 0.51 13.11
N ASN A 134 -11.43 0.54 11.84
CA ASN A 134 -12.79 0.22 11.43
C ASN A 134 -12.74 -1.01 10.52
N GLU A 135 -13.62 -1.98 10.74
CA GLU A 135 -13.78 -3.12 9.86
C GLU A 135 -14.01 -2.67 8.42
N HIS A 136 -13.45 -3.41 7.47
CA HIS A 136 -13.65 -3.15 6.06
C HIS A 136 -14.04 -4.42 5.31
N ILE A 137 -15.15 -4.36 4.56
CA ILE A 137 -15.58 -5.44 3.67
C ILE A 137 -15.16 -5.08 2.25
N ALA A 138 -14.28 -5.87 1.67
CA ALA A 138 -13.88 -5.76 0.28
C ALA A 138 -14.59 -6.84 -0.55
N PRO A 139 -15.43 -6.48 -1.55
CA PRO A 139 -15.99 -7.45 -2.49
C PRO A 139 -14.87 -8.06 -3.33
N LEU A 140 -14.96 -9.35 -3.59
CA LEU A 140 -14.04 -10.11 -4.40
C LEU A 140 -14.60 -10.32 -5.81
N PRO A 141 -13.89 -9.91 -6.88
CA PRO A 141 -14.25 -10.30 -8.22
C PRO A 141 -13.99 -11.79 -8.45
N LYS A 142 -14.63 -12.38 -9.48
CA LYS A 142 -14.51 -13.82 -9.81
C LYS A 142 -13.06 -14.29 -9.90
N GLN A 143 -12.20 -13.51 -10.54
CA GLN A 143 -10.78 -13.80 -10.69
C GLN A 143 -10.05 -13.92 -9.33
N ALA A 144 -10.47 -13.15 -8.32
CA ALA A 144 -9.92 -13.27 -6.97
C ALA A 144 -10.42 -14.54 -6.28
N VAL A 145 -11.70 -14.86 -6.41
CA VAL A 145 -12.28 -16.09 -5.82
C VAL A 145 -11.62 -17.33 -6.41
N GLU A 146 -11.49 -17.44 -7.73
CA GLU A 146 -10.84 -18.56 -8.42
C GLU A 146 -9.38 -18.71 -7.99
N MET A 147 -8.64 -17.60 -7.96
CA MET A 147 -7.25 -17.59 -7.50
C MET A 147 -7.13 -18.08 -6.04
N LEU A 148 -8.02 -17.63 -5.16
CA LEU A 148 -8.01 -17.98 -3.75
C LEU A 148 -8.42 -19.44 -3.52
N GLN A 149 -9.37 -19.96 -4.27
CA GLN A 149 -9.75 -21.40 -4.23
C GLN A 149 -8.55 -22.28 -4.62
N ALA A 150 -7.84 -21.94 -5.70
CA ALA A 150 -6.64 -22.65 -6.09
C ALA A 150 -5.52 -22.56 -5.04
N LEU A 151 -5.30 -21.36 -4.49
CA LEU A 151 -4.31 -21.11 -3.44
C LEU A 151 -4.64 -21.86 -2.15
N HIS A 152 -5.91 -22.05 -1.81
CA HIS A 152 -6.33 -22.78 -0.61
C HIS A 152 -5.83 -24.22 -0.63
N GLY A 153 -5.77 -24.87 -1.78
CA GLY A 153 -5.16 -26.20 -1.92
C GLY A 153 -3.67 -26.24 -1.51
N ILE A 154 -2.98 -25.11 -1.55
CA ILE A 154 -1.55 -25.00 -1.25
C ILE A 154 -1.31 -24.52 0.19
N THR A 155 -2.01 -23.46 0.58
CA THR A 155 -1.74 -22.76 1.86
C THR A 155 -2.89 -22.82 2.87
N GLY A 156 -4.01 -23.46 2.55
CA GLY A 156 -5.20 -23.54 3.42
C GLY A 156 -4.98 -24.18 4.80
N LYS A 157 -3.90 -24.95 4.95
CA LYS A 157 -3.47 -25.51 6.24
C LYS A 157 -2.78 -24.50 7.17
N TYR A 158 -2.45 -23.31 6.68
CA TYR A 158 -1.83 -22.23 7.46
C TYR A 158 -2.87 -21.16 7.81
N THR A 159 -2.58 -20.35 8.82
CA THR A 159 -3.44 -19.22 9.19
C THR A 159 -3.46 -18.13 8.10
N HIS A 160 -2.30 -17.82 7.53
CA HIS A 160 -2.15 -16.77 6.53
C HIS A 160 -2.25 -17.33 5.11
N LEU A 161 -2.89 -16.58 4.20
CA LEU A 161 -2.93 -16.90 2.78
C LEU A 161 -1.53 -16.98 2.18
N PHE A 162 -0.66 -16.07 2.62
CA PHE A 162 0.69 -15.89 2.11
C PHE A 162 1.71 -16.05 3.25
N PRO A 163 1.98 -17.29 3.68
CA PRO A 163 2.88 -17.53 4.80
C PRO A 163 4.33 -17.16 4.45
N HIS A 164 5.08 -16.73 5.47
CA HIS A 164 6.51 -16.46 5.31
C HIS A 164 7.26 -17.71 4.82
N ARG A 165 8.29 -17.51 4.03
CA ARG A 165 9.05 -18.59 3.42
C ARG A 165 9.56 -19.63 4.43
N ASP A 166 10.20 -19.16 5.48
CA ASP A 166 10.91 -20.01 6.43
C ASP A 166 10.09 -20.22 7.73
N VAL A 167 9.24 -19.26 8.11
CA VAL A 167 8.44 -19.32 9.35
C VAL A 167 6.95 -19.26 8.99
N ARG A 168 6.38 -20.42 8.67
CA ARG A 168 5.00 -20.54 8.14
C ARG A 168 3.89 -20.04 9.07
N THR A 169 4.19 -19.81 10.34
CA THR A 169 3.27 -19.22 11.32
C THR A 169 3.17 -17.70 11.20
N ARG A 170 4.06 -17.05 10.43
CA ARG A 170 4.05 -15.62 10.17
C ARG A 170 3.62 -15.33 8.73
N PRO A 171 3.04 -14.15 8.45
CA PRO A 171 2.76 -13.74 7.08
C PRO A 171 4.07 -13.39 6.34
N MET A 172 4.02 -13.38 5.01
CA MET A 172 5.08 -12.78 4.20
C MET A 172 5.19 -11.29 4.49
N VAL A 173 6.32 -10.68 4.14
CA VAL A 173 6.55 -9.24 4.32
C VAL A 173 6.30 -8.49 3.02
N SER A 174 5.74 -7.28 3.10
CA SER A 174 5.47 -6.44 1.91
C SER A 174 6.74 -6.01 1.15
N ALA A 175 7.92 -6.13 1.79
CA ALA A 175 9.20 -5.94 1.12
C ALA A 175 9.41 -6.91 -0.06
N SER A 176 8.78 -8.10 -0.03
CA SER A 176 8.82 -9.07 -1.13
C SER A 176 8.28 -8.50 -2.44
N PHE A 177 7.26 -7.65 -2.39
CA PHE A 177 6.76 -6.94 -3.57
C PHE A 177 7.81 -6.00 -4.16
N ARG A 178 8.52 -5.24 -3.30
CA ARG A 178 9.57 -4.33 -3.77
C ARG A 178 10.75 -5.08 -4.38
N GLN A 179 11.12 -6.20 -3.78
CA GLN A 179 12.18 -7.05 -4.32
C GLN A 179 11.81 -7.61 -5.69
N MET A 180 10.60 -8.15 -5.84
CA MET A 180 10.08 -8.62 -7.12
C MET A 180 10.07 -7.51 -8.18
N LEU A 181 9.52 -6.35 -7.85
CA LEU A 181 9.45 -5.20 -8.76
C LEU A 181 10.85 -4.65 -9.14
N ASN A 182 11.81 -4.75 -8.23
CA ASN A 182 13.20 -4.37 -8.54
C ASN A 182 13.82 -5.32 -9.57
N VAL A 183 13.63 -6.63 -9.39
CA VAL A 183 14.10 -7.64 -10.36
C VAL A 183 13.45 -7.46 -11.74
N LEU A 184 12.16 -7.08 -11.77
CA LEU A 184 11.41 -6.82 -13.00
C LEU A 184 11.66 -5.43 -13.65
N GLY A 185 12.58 -4.61 -13.09
CA GLY A 185 12.91 -3.30 -13.64
C GLY A 185 11.85 -2.20 -13.41
N TRP A 186 10.92 -2.41 -12.48
CA TRP A 186 9.89 -1.44 -12.08
C TRP A 186 10.31 -0.51 -10.93
N SER A 187 11.50 -0.70 -10.38
CA SER A 187 12.03 0.20 -9.35
C SER A 187 12.10 1.64 -9.87
N GLY A 188 11.67 2.59 -9.05
CA GLY A 188 11.58 4.00 -9.47
C GLY A 188 10.32 4.36 -10.29
N LYS A 189 9.82 3.47 -11.13
CA LYS A 189 8.63 3.69 -11.98
C LYS A 189 7.33 3.46 -11.21
N TYR A 190 7.25 2.38 -10.43
CA TYR A 190 6.08 1.93 -9.72
C TYR A 190 6.42 1.52 -8.28
N SER A 191 5.43 1.58 -7.41
CA SER A 191 5.51 1.02 -6.05
C SER A 191 4.18 0.38 -5.66
N PRO A 192 4.15 -0.62 -4.77
CA PRO A 192 2.90 -1.30 -4.40
C PRO A 192 1.78 -0.35 -3.93
N HIS A 193 2.12 0.76 -3.27
CA HIS A 193 1.12 1.78 -2.90
C HIS A 193 0.52 2.52 -4.09
N ALA A 194 1.23 2.61 -5.21
CA ALA A 194 0.74 3.28 -6.42
C ALA A 194 -0.40 2.50 -7.10
N THR A 195 -0.62 1.21 -6.78
CA THR A 195 -1.80 0.44 -7.20
C THR A 195 -3.10 1.20 -6.86
N ARG A 196 -3.20 1.73 -5.66
CA ARG A 196 -4.39 2.42 -5.18
C ARG A 196 -4.61 3.76 -5.88
N THR A 197 -3.56 4.53 -6.10
CA THR A 197 -3.62 5.76 -6.88
C THR A 197 -4.03 5.44 -8.33
N THR A 198 -3.42 4.42 -8.93
CA THR A 198 -3.74 3.97 -10.29
C THR A 198 -5.19 3.49 -10.38
N GLY A 199 -5.62 2.60 -9.47
CA GLY A 199 -7.00 2.10 -9.43
C GLY A 199 -8.01 3.21 -9.25
N SER A 200 -7.78 4.14 -8.30
CA SER A 200 -8.66 5.29 -8.10
C SER A 200 -8.78 6.14 -9.36
N THR A 201 -7.65 6.47 -10.00
CA THR A 201 -7.65 7.27 -11.23
C THR A 201 -8.42 6.59 -12.34
N ARG A 202 -8.10 5.30 -12.62
CA ARG A 202 -8.77 4.57 -13.71
C ARG A 202 -10.26 4.36 -13.46
N LEU A 203 -10.67 4.02 -12.22
CA LEU A 203 -12.09 3.87 -11.88
C LEU A 203 -12.86 5.19 -12.03
N ASN A 204 -12.27 6.33 -11.68
CA ASN A 204 -12.88 7.64 -11.93
C ASN A 204 -13.00 7.93 -13.43
N GLU A 205 -11.99 7.61 -14.24
CA GLU A 205 -12.04 7.74 -15.71
C GLU A 205 -13.08 6.81 -16.36
N MET A 206 -13.35 5.65 -15.76
CA MET A 206 -14.42 4.74 -16.15
C MET A 206 -15.82 5.23 -15.73
N GLY A 207 -15.93 6.37 -15.03
CA GLY A 207 -17.19 7.00 -14.65
C GLY A 207 -17.84 6.44 -13.39
N PHE A 208 -17.12 5.66 -12.57
CA PHE A 208 -17.67 5.17 -11.30
C PHE A 208 -17.82 6.26 -10.25
N SER A 209 -18.79 6.09 -9.36
CA SER A 209 -19.03 7.02 -8.25
C SER A 209 -17.79 7.15 -7.36
N ALA A 210 -17.41 8.40 -7.08
CA ALA A 210 -16.31 8.70 -6.17
C ALA A 210 -16.56 8.09 -4.77
N ASP A 211 -17.81 8.03 -4.31
CA ASP A 211 -18.17 7.43 -3.01
C ASP A 211 -17.87 5.93 -2.98
N TRP A 212 -18.14 5.22 -4.07
CA TRP A 212 -17.81 3.78 -4.16
C TRP A 212 -16.30 3.56 -4.16
N ILE A 213 -15.57 4.39 -4.89
CA ILE A 213 -14.10 4.32 -4.97
C ILE A 213 -13.48 4.62 -3.60
N GLU A 214 -13.87 5.71 -2.94
CA GLU A 214 -13.34 6.08 -1.63
C GLU A 214 -13.67 5.01 -0.56
N LYS A 215 -14.88 4.43 -0.62
CA LYS A 215 -15.27 3.34 0.27
C LYS A 215 -14.48 2.07 -0.02
N GLN A 216 -14.23 1.72 -1.30
CA GLN A 216 -13.39 0.59 -1.68
C GLN A 216 -11.96 0.76 -1.17
N LEU A 217 -11.44 1.95 -1.22
CA LEU A 217 -10.11 2.28 -0.73
C LEU A 217 -10.04 2.40 0.82
N ALA A 218 -11.14 2.22 1.53
CA ALA A 218 -11.22 2.45 2.97
C ALA A 218 -10.62 3.81 3.37
N HIS A 219 -10.92 4.85 2.59
CA HIS A 219 -10.57 6.23 2.91
C HIS A 219 -11.58 6.79 3.89
N THR A 220 -11.10 7.64 4.80
CA THR A 220 -11.98 8.37 5.71
C THR A 220 -12.58 9.55 4.97
N GLU A 221 -13.90 9.68 5.03
CA GLU A 221 -14.60 10.88 4.55
C GLU A 221 -14.00 12.12 5.20
N LYS A 222 -13.51 13.05 4.39
CA LYS A 222 -12.88 14.29 4.84
C LYS A 222 -13.90 15.30 5.35
N ASN A 223 -15.09 15.30 4.76
CA ASN A 223 -16.18 16.15 5.21
C ASN A 223 -16.77 15.58 6.52
N ALA A 224 -16.64 16.30 7.62
CA ALA A 224 -17.08 15.87 8.94
C ALA A 224 -18.61 15.62 8.97
N VAL A 225 -19.39 16.45 8.28
CA VAL A 225 -20.86 16.33 8.19
C VAL A 225 -21.22 15.05 7.42
N ARG A 226 -20.66 14.84 6.22
CA ARG A 226 -20.91 13.61 5.45
C ARG A 226 -20.51 12.37 6.23
N ARG A 227 -19.38 12.38 6.93
CA ARG A 227 -18.91 11.26 7.76
C ARG A 227 -19.90 10.92 8.86
N THR A 228 -20.55 11.90 9.45
CA THR A 228 -21.54 11.69 10.52
C THR A 228 -22.84 11.05 10.00
N TYR A 229 -23.25 11.37 8.78
CA TYR A 229 -24.55 10.96 8.25
C TYR A 229 -24.50 9.88 7.17
N ASN A 230 -23.37 9.67 6.49
CA ASN A 230 -23.24 8.65 5.44
C ASN A 230 -22.52 7.41 5.95
N HIS A 231 -23.28 6.41 6.38
CA HIS A 231 -22.78 5.09 6.77
C HIS A 231 -22.96 4.01 5.70
N ALA A 232 -23.32 4.40 4.48
CA ALA A 232 -23.57 3.47 3.40
C ALA A 232 -22.32 2.68 3.02
N GLU A 233 -22.45 1.37 2.89
CA GLU A 233 -21.36 0.47 2.49
C GLU A 233 -21.24 0.29 0.98
N TYR A 234 -22.31 0.57 0.21
CA TYR A 234 -22.40 0.40 -1.26
C TYR A 234 -21.90 -0.97 -1.75
N LEU A 235 -22.11 -2.03 -0.96
CA LEU A 235 -21.44 -3.31 -1.20
C LEU A 235 -21.80 -3.92 -2.56
N ALA A 236 -23.07 -3.86 -2.97
CA ALA A 236 -23.53 -4.40 -4.26
C ALA A 236 -22.94 -3.61 -5.45
N ASP A 237 -22.89 -2.29 -5.34
CA ASP A 237 -22.35 -1.43 -6.40
C ASP A 237 -20.83 -1.55 -6.48
N ARG A 238 -20.18 -1.63 -5.33
CA ARG A 238 -18.73 -1.90 -5.26
C ARG A 238 -18.37 -3.28 -5.83
N ALA A 239 -19.21 -4.30 -5.61
CA ALA A 239 -19.01 -5.62 -6.20
C ALA A 239 -19.04 -5.56 -7.74
N LYS A 240 -20.00 -4.85 -8.32
CA LYS A 240 -20.08 -4.62 -9.78
C LYS A 240 -18.87 -3.83 -10.28
N MET A 241 -18.50 -2.75 -9.58
CA MET A 241 -17.34 -1.93 -9.91
C MET A 241 -16.04 -2.76 -9.90
N MET A 242 -15.82 -3.56 -8.85
CA MET A 242 -14.61 -4.37 -8.74
C MET A 242 -14.58 -5.54 -9.72
N GLN A 243 -15.74 -6.07 -10.14
CA GLN A 243 -15.79 -7.05 -11.22
C GLN A 243 -15.37 -6.42 -12.56
N GLN A 244 -15.93 -5.26 -12.92
CA GLN A 244 -15.51 -4.56 -14.14
C GLN A 244 -14.05 -4.16 -14.10
N TRP A 245 -13.55 -3.73 -12.94
CA TRP A 245 -12.12 -3.47 -12.74
C TRP A 245 -11.26 -4.70 -13.03
N ALA A 246 -11.63 -5.85 -12.50
CA ALA A 246 -10.89 -7.10 -12.72
C ALA A 246 -10.92 -7.54 -14.19
N ASP A 247 -12.07 -7.39 -14.85
CA ASP A 247 -12.22 -7.70 -16.28
C ASP A 247 -11.34 -6.80 -17.16
N MET A 248 -11.23 -5.51 -16.81
CA MET A 248 -10.33 -4.58 -17.49
C MET A 248 -8.85 -4.91 -17.25
N LEU A 249 -8.49 -5.31 -16.01
CA LEU A 249 -7.12 -5.77 -15.74
C LEU A 249 -6.75 -6.96 -16.63
N ASP A 250 -7.65 -7.93 -16.79
CA ASP A 250 -7.44 -9.06 -17.69
C ASP A 250 -7.36 -8.62 -19.16
N THR A 251 -8.21 -7.69 -19.58
CA THR A 251 -8.15 -7.11 -20.94
C THR A 251 -6.79 -6.45 -21.19
N TRP A 252 -6.34 -5.55 -20.32
CA TRP A 252 -5.05 -4.85 -20.50
C TRP A 252 -3.86 -5.81 -20.43
N ARG A 253 -3.94 -6.85 -19.61
CA ARG A 253 -2.91 -7.89 -19.53
C ARG A 253 -2.78 -8.67 -20.84
N HIS A 254 -3.89 -8.96 -21.53
CA HIS A 254 -3.91 -9.72 -22.78
C HIS A 254 -3.73 -8.84 -24.03
N SER A 255 -3.85 -7.52 -23.91
CA SER A 255 -3.61 -6.62 -25.04
C SER A 255 -2.16 -6.73 -25.51
N PRO A 256 -1.91 -6.86 -26.83
CA PRO A 256 -0.56 -6.85 -27.36
C PRO A 256 0.15 -5.55 -26.97
N THR A 257 1.42 -5.63 -26.61
CA THR A 257 2.27 -4.44 -26.60
C THR A 257 2.40 -4.01 -28.05
N ASP A 258 1.84 -2.85 -28.42
CA ASP A 258 2.28 -2.17 -29.62
C ASP A 258 3.78 -1.93 -29.45
N THR A 259 4.58 -2.80 -30.05
CA THR A 259 5.98 -2.52 -30.32
C THR A 259 5.99 -1.30 -31.20
N VAL A 260 6.24 -0.13 -30.63
CA VAL A 260 6.64 1.04 -31.36
C VAL A 260 7.95 0.61 -32.03
N SER A 261 7.83 0.10 -33.27
CA SER A 261 8.94 -0.02 -34.17
C SER A 261 9.43 1.41 -34.42
N GLY A 262 10.46 1.80 -33.68
CA GLY A 262 11.22 3.00 -33.97
C GLY A 262 12.05 2.78 -35.24
N ASP A 263 11.39 2.83 -36.38
CA ASP A 263 12.04 3.20 -37.62
C ASP A 263 11.78 4.69 -37.80
N ALA A 264 12.75 5.47 -37.42
CA ALA A 264 12.89 6.83 -37.91
C ALA A 264 14.04 6.84 -38.93
N PRO A 265 13.84 7.50 -40.09
CA PRO A 265 14.83 7.58 -41.18
C PRO A 265 16.07 8.40 -40.82
#